data_4a967575471d476a4f60b7925cd53a76
#
_entry.id   4a967575471d476a4f60b7925cd53a76
#
_cell.length_a   1.000
_cell.length_b   1.000
_cell.length_c   1.000
_cell.angle_alpha   90.00
_cell.angle_beta   90.00
_cell.angle_gamma   90.00
#
_symmetry.space_group_name_H-M   'P 1'
#
loop_
_entity.id
_entity.type
_entity.pdbx_description
1 polymer ?
#
loop_
_entity_poly.entity_id
_entity_poly.type
_entity_poly.pdbx_seq_one_letter_code
_entity_poly.pdbx_strand_id
1 'polypeptide(L)'
;NGVKVTVMFEERLALGYQNVEYDAWLIDISAGGQIGSGFVAINPNSKIPALLDHSTPEPTRAFESGAILFYLSEKFNAFLPTSGSECNECLSWLFWQMGSAGFLGGGFGHFDAYATEKYQYPINRYTTGVKRQLDVLDKTLATREFLAGENYTIADIATQPWYGMLVSGPFYNAQEFLDVQSYGNVVRWSATIQKRVAVQRGLEVPGSGTTRRGNSEIAIAPVTWINSLQWIAA
;
A
#
# COMPACT_ATOMS: atom_id res chain seq x y z
N ASN A 1 -0.39 -4.51 -0.90
CA ASN A 1 -0.57 -3.82 0.38
C ASN A 1 0.68 -3.86 1.27
N GLY A 2 1.44 -4.95 1.26
CA GLY A 2 2.67 -5.04 2.05
C GLY A 2 3.70 -3.92 1.73
N VAL A 3 3.88 -3.48 0.43
CA VAL A 3 4.74 -2.35 0.01
C VAL A 3 4.55 -1.12 0.87
N LYS A 4 3.34 -0.86 1.27
CA LYS A 4 3.03 0.28 2.11
C LYS A 4 3.88 0.26 3.38
N VAL A 5 4.03 -0.93 3.97
CA VAL A 5 4.78 -1.14 5.21
C VAL A 5 6.28 -1.06 4.97
N THR A 6 6.80 -1.73 3.92
CA THR A 6 8.22 -1.67 3.60
C THR A 6 8.65 -0.27 3.16
N VAL A 7 7.83 0.44 2.38
CA VAL A 7 8.06 1.85 2.05
C VAL A 7 8.11 2.71 3.31
N MET A 8 7.18 2.53 4.26
CA MET A 8 7.18 3.27 5.52
C MET A 8 8.48 3.07 6.30
N PHE A 9 9.01 1.85 6.37
CA PHE A 9 10.28 1.57 7.04
C PHE A 9 11.46 2.20 6.30
N GLU A 10 11.53 2.05 4.98
CA GLU A 10 12.62 2.64 4.18
C GLU A 10 12.59 4.17 4.21
N GLU A 11 11.43 4.80 4.22
CA GLU A 11 11.27 6.24 4.42
C GLU A 11 11.77 6.69 5.80
N ARG A 12 11.52 5.89 6.84
CA ARG A 12 12.06 6.16 8.17
C ARG A 12 13.57 6.04 8.22
N LEU A 13 14.14 5.01 7.60
CA LEU A 13 15.60 4.86 7.49
C LEU A 13 16.22 6.05 6.73
N ALA A 14 15.57 6.51 5.67
CA ALA A 14 16.03 7.67 4.89
C ALA A 14 16.02 9.00 5.69
N LEU A 15 15.19 9.11 6.72
CA LEU A 15 15.20 10.25 7.66
C LEU A 15 16.35 10.18 8.68
N GLY A 16 17.25 9.19 8.60
CA GLY A 16 18.41 9.05 9.48
C GLY A 16 18.13 8.38 10.82
N TYR A 17 16.95 7.81 11.01
CA TYR A 17 16.63 7.06 12.24
C TYR A 17 17.26 5.68 12.19
N GLN A 18 18.39 5.52 12.84
CA GLN A 18 19.17 4.26 12.85
C GLN A 18 18.58 3.15 13.72
N ASN A 19 17.54 3.44 14.48
CA ASN A 19 16.88 2.49 15.38
C ASN A 19 15.66 1.80 14.75
N VAL A 20 15.59 1.73 13.42
CA VAL A 20 14.55 1.04 12.69
C VAL A 20 15.13 -0.21 12.07
N GLU A 21 14.95 -1.33 12.74
CA GLU A 21 15.24 -2.64 12.17
C GLU A 21 13.95 -3.35 11.83
N TYR A 22 13.95 -4.06 10.72
CA TYR A 22 12.83 -4.92 10.40
C TYR A 22 13.27 -6.16 9.62
N ASP A 23 12.61 -7.26 9.90
CA ASP A 23 12.70 -8.47 9.10
C ASP A 23 11.44 -8.59 8.24
N ALA A 24 11.61 -8.59 6.93
CA ALA A 24 10.53 -8.80 6.00
C ALA A 24 10.48 -10.28 5.56
N TRP A 25 9.31 -10.89 5.75
CA TRP A 25 9.07 -12.29 5.38
C TRP A 25 8.07 -12.35 4.24
N LEU A 26 8.39 -13.12 3.22
CA LEU A 26 7.49 -13.38 2.11
C LEU A 26 6.45 -14.45 2.52
N ILE A 27 5.16 -14.10 2.49
CA ILE A 27 4.08 -15.09 2.57
C ILE A 27 3.63 -15.42 1.15
N ASP A 28 3.82 -16.66 0.73
CA ASP A 28 3.29 -17.13 -0.54
C ASP A 28 1.78 -17.36 -0.43
N ILE A 29 1.01 -16.37 -0.88
CA ILE A 29 -0.45 -16.46 -0.86
C ILE A 29 -0.98 -17.41 -1.93
N SER A 30 -0.21 -17.68 -2.99
CA SER A 30 -0.59 -18.66 -4.02
C SER A 30 -0.52 -20.09 -3.49
N ALA A 31 0.38 -20.34 -2.54
CA ALA A 31 0.49 -21.60 -1.80
C ALA A 31 -0.36 -21.66 -0.52
N GLY A 32 -1.19 -20.64 -0.27
CA GLY A 32 -2.04 -20.60 0.92
C GLY A 32 -1.30 -20.28 2.23
N GLY A 33 -0.09 -19.72 2.16
CA GLY A 33 0.72 -19.41 3.35
C GLY A 33 0.03 -18.51 4.37
N GLN A 34 -0.89 -17.65 3.94
CA GLN A 34 -1.68 -16.76 4.79
C GLN A 34 -2.74 -17.50 5.63
N ILE A 35 -3.05 -18.76 5.31
CA ILE A 35 -4.06 -19.57 6.01
C ILE A 35 -3.38 -20.42 7.11
N GLY A 36 -2.05 -20.49 7.12
CA GLY A 36 -1.30 -21.22 8.12
C GLY A 36 -1.54 -20.70 9.54
N SER A 37 -1.59 -21.61 10.53
CA SER A 37 -1.93 -21.27 11.92
C SER A 37 -1.06 -20.16 12.53
N GLY A 38 0.23 -20.10 12.18
CA GLY A 38 1.14 -19.06 12.64
C GLY A 38 0.75 -17.66 12.12
N PHE A 39 0.40 -17.55 10.85
CA PHE A 39 -0.02 -16.27 10.28
C PHE A 39 -1.43 -15.85 10.78
N VAL A 40 -2.36 -16.79 10.87
CA VAL A 40 -3.73 -16.53 11.38
C VAL A 40 -3.70 -16.03 12.82
N ALA A 41 -2.75 -16.49 13.65
CA ALA A 41 -2.57 -15.98 15.00
C ALA A 41 -2.22 -14.49 15.02
N ILE A 42 -1.53 -13.99 13.98
CA ILE A 42 -1.18 -12.56 13.85
C ILE A 42 -2.31 -11.80 13.17
N ASN A 43 -2.83 -12.32 12.06
CA ASN A 43 -3.95 -11.71 11.34
C ASN A 43 -5.10 -12.70 11.16
N PRO A 44 -6.18 -12.60 11.96
CA PRO A 44 -7.33 -13.50 11.86
C PRO A 44 -8.10 -13.37 10.53
N ASN A 45 -7.88 -12.29 9.77
CA ASN A 45 -8.46 -12.10 8.44
C ASN A 45 -7.68 -12.83 7.33
N SER A 46 -6.56 -13.47 7.65
CA SER A 46 -5.72 -14.22 6.69
C SER A 46 -5.30 -13.38 5.48
N LYS A 47 -5.07 -12.09 5.67
CA LYS A 47 -4.60 -11.16 4.62
C LYS A 47 -3.32 -10.47 5.01
N ILE A 48 -2.47 -10.25 4.03
CA ILE A 48 -1.24 -9.48 4.17
C ILE A 48 -1.51 -7.98 3.97
N PRO A 49 -0.74 -7.10 4.63
CA PRO A 49 0.35 -7.36 5.58
C PRO A 49 -0.13 -7.63 7.02
N ALA A 50 0.80 -8.14 7.83
CA ALA A 50 0.67 -8.17 9.28
C ALA A 50 2.02 -7.79 9.91
N LEU A 51 2.00 -7.21 11.11
CA LEU A 51 3.17 -6.73 11.84
C LEU A 51 3.18 -7.31 13.25
N LEU A 52 4.35 -7.78 13.69
CA LEU A 52 4.69 -8.00 15.10
C LEU A 52 5.83 -7.08 15.47
N ASP A 53 5.60 -6.22 16.44
CA ASP A 53 6.61 -5.32 16.98
C ASP A 53 7.11 -5.86 18.30
N HIS A 54 8.37 -6.28 18.33
CA HIS A 54 9.06 -6.84 19.49
C HIS A 54 9.89 -5.81 20.26
N SER A 55 9.78 -4.53 19.95
CA SER A 55 10.54 -3.47 20.66
C SER A 55 9.99 -3.14 22.05
N THR A 56 8.89 -3.77 22.45
CA THR A 56 8.28 -3.66 23.77
C THR A 56 8.32 -5.03 24.47
N PRO A 57 8.29 -5.08 25.83
CA PRO A 57 8.33 -6.36 26.57
C PRO A 57 7.22 -7.34 26.13
N GLU A 58 6.03 -6.83 25.85
CA GLU A 58 4.94 -7.59 25.27
C GLU A 58 4.82 -7.20 23.76
N PRO A 59 4.95 -8.14 22.83
CA PRO A 59 4.88 -7.85 21.41
C PRO A 59 3.56 -7.20 21.01
N THR A 60 3.66 -6.09 20.28
CA THR A 60 2.49 -5.42 19.72
C THR A 60 2.15 -5.99 18.35
N ARG A 61 0.94 -6.51 18.24
CA ARG A 61 0.39 -7.02 16.98
C ARG A 61 -0.40 -5.93 16.25
N ALA A 62 -0.12 -5.75 14.96
CA ALA A 62 -0.94 -4.91 14.08
C ALA A 62 -1.23 -5.64 12.77
N PHE A 63 -2.47 -5.53 12.29
CA PHE A 63 -2.89 -5.99 10.98
C PHE A 63 -3.81 -4.94 10.35
N GLU A 64 -4.15 -5.07 9.07
CA GLU A 64 -4.64 -4.04 8.16
C GLU A 64 -3.55 -3.00 7.83
N SER A 65 -3.28 -2.82 6.55
CA SER A 65 -2.17 -1.94 6.12
C SER A 65 -2.32 -0.49 6.59
N GLY A 66 -3.55 0.01 6.68
CA GLY A 66 -3.82 1.35 7.21
C GLY A 66 -3.53 1.46 8.71
N ALA A 67 -3.94 0.45 9.50
CA ALA A 67 -3.67 0.42 10.93
C ALA A 67 -2.16 0.29 11.21
N ILE A 68 -1.44 -0.51 10.41
CA ILE A 68 0.02 -0.63 10.51
C ILE A 68 0.70 0.71 10.22
N LEU A 69 0.31 1.40 9.13
CA LEU A 69 0.85 2.72 8.80
C LEU A 69 0.58 3.74 9.90
N PHE A 70 -0.64 3.76 10.43
CA PHE A 70 -1.01 4.65 11.53
C PHE A 70 -0.16 4.36 12.79
N TYR A 71 -0.08 3.10 13.20
CA TYR A 71 0.75 2.67 14.33
C TYR A 71 2.22 3.08 14.18
N LEU A 72 2.81 2.83 13.01
CA LEU A 72 4.21 3.18 12.75
C LEU A 72 4.42 4.70 12.69
N SER A 73 3.45 5.47 12.19
CA SER A 73 3.55 6.93 12.15
C SER A 73 3.53 7.54 13.55
N GLU A 74 2.70 7.02 14.46
CA GLU A 74 2.68 7.43 15.86
C GLU A 74 3.98 7.01 16.57
N LYS A 75 4.36 5.73 16.44
CA LYS A 75 5.58 5.20 17.05
C LYS A 75 6.82 5.99 16.67
N PHE A 76 6.94 6.37 15.43
CA PHE A 76 8.11 7.08 14.90
C PHE A 76 7.93 8.59 14.84
N ASN A 77 6.77 9.12 15.14
CA ASN A 77 6.42 10.54 15.00
C ASN A 77 6.78 11.08 13.61
N ALA A 78 6.33 10.40 12.55
CA ALA A 78 6.65 10.74 11.17
C ALA A 78 5.51 10.40 10.20
N PHE A 79 5.40 11.19 9.12
CA PHE A 79 4.45 11.02 8.02
C PHE A 79 2.97 11.13 8.44
N LEU A 80 2.68 11.57 9.65
CA LEU A 80 1.35 11.93 10.11
C LEU A 80 1.44 13.31 10.78
N PRO A 81 0.68 14.31 10.33
CA PRO A 81 0.59 15.58 11.03
C PRO A 81 0.07 15.38 12.47
N THR A 82 0.67 16.07 13.43
CA THR A 82 0.43 15.81 14.87
C THR A 82 -0.88 16.37 15.40
N SER A 83 -1.51 17.29 14.69
CA SER A 83 -2.75 17.95 15.18
C SER A 83 -3.54 18.65 14.08
N GLY A 84 -4.78 19.02 14.42
CA GLY A 84 -5.62 19.92 13.66
C GLY A 84 -6.20 19.35 12.38
N SER A 85 -6.50 20.24 11.46
CA SER A 85 -7.15 19.90 10.19
C SER A 85 -6.29 19.03 9.27
N GLU A 86 -4.97 19.22 9.31
CA GLU A 86 -4.03 18.45 8.50
C GLU A 86 -4.00 16.97 8.88
N CYS A 87 -4.05 16.68 10.20
CA CYS A 87 -4.15 15.30 10.68
C CYS A 87 -5.46 14.64 10.21
N ASN A 88 -6.58 15.34 10.34
CA ASN A 88 -7.88 14.83 9.87
C ASN A 88 -7.91 14.62 8.35
N GLU A 89 -7.31 15.53 7.59
CA GLU A 89 -7.19 15.40 6.14
C GLU A 89 -6.38 14.14 5.78
N CYS A 90 -5.23 13.95 6.41
CA CYS A 90 -4.37 12.77 6.19
C CYS A 90 -5.13 11.47 6.52
N LEU A 91 -5.80 11.41 7.67
CA LEU A 91 -6.59 10.24 8.06
C LEU A 91 -7.78 10.01 7.13
N SER A 92 -8.44 11.06 6.67
CA SER A 92 -9.55 10.94 5.72
C SER A 92 -9.10 10.27 4.42
N TRP A 93 -7.94 10.66 3.89
CA TRP A 93 -7.36 10.02 2.70
C TRP A 93 -6.87 8.60 2.96
N LEU A 94 -6.31 8.34 4.14
CA LEU A 94 -5.92 6.99 4.53
C LEU A 94 -7.14 6.05 4.55
N PHE A 95 -8.22 6.45 5.21
CA PHE A 95 -9.45 5.65 5.29
C PHE A 95 -10.17 5.56 3.95
N TRP A 96 -10.16 6.63 3.14
CA TRP A 96 -10.66 6.59 1.78
C TRP A 96 -9.94 5.50 0.96
N GLN A 97 -8.62 5.42 1.06
CA GLN A 97 -7.85 4.40 0.35
C GLN A 97 -8.19 2.99 0.85
N MET A 98 -8.34 2.78 2.16
CA MET A 98 -8.71 1.47 2.72
C MET A 98 -10.07 1.00 2.20
N GLY A 99 -11.05 1.89 2.14
CA GLY A 99 -12.38 1.58 1.60
C GLY A 99 -12.43 1.45 0.08
N SER A 100 -11.54 2.15 -0.63
CA SER A 100 -11.56 2.24 -2.10
C SER A 100 -10.76 1.15 -2.81
N ALA A 101 -9.70 0.62 -2.17
CA ALA A 101 -8.80 -0.36 -2.78
C ALA A 101 -9.51 -1.65 -3.24
N GLY A 102 -10.59 -2.03 -2.55
CA GLY A 102 -11.40 -3.19 -2.92
C GLY A 102 -12.06 -3.06 -4.28
N PHE A 103 -12.44 -1.85 -4.70
CA PHE A 103 -12.98 -1.59 -6.04
C PHE A 103 -11.92 -1.79 -7.13
N LEU A 104 -10.70 -1.34 -6.89
CA LEU A 104 -9.61 -1.49 -7.85
C LEU A 104 -9.09 -2.93 -7.88
N GLY A 105 -8.73 -3.51 -6.73
CA GLY A 105 -8.11 -4.84 -6.66
C GLY A 105 -9.11 -5.98 -6.78
N GLY A 106 -10.05 -6.06 -5.85
CA GLY A 106 -11.03 -7.15 -5.78
C GLY A 106 -12.16 -7.03 -6.81
N GLY A 107 -12.45 -5.81 -7.27
CA GLY A 107 -13.45 -5.56 -8.30
C GLY A 107 -12.84 -5.50 -9.69
N PHE A 108 -12.32 -4.34 -10.09
CA PHE A 108 -11.81 -4.13 -11.44
C PHE A 108 -10.73 -5.15 -11.82
N GLY A 109 -9.67 -5.28 -11.01
CA GLY A 109 -8.58 -6.21 -11.30
C GLY A 109 -9.05 -7.65 -11.42
N HIS A 110 -10.00 -8.08 -10.58
CA HIS A 110 -10.54 -9.44 -10.69
C HIS A 110 -11.29 -9.63 -12.01
N PHE A 111 -12.30 -8.83 -12.29
CA PHE A 111 -13.18 -9.06 -13.43
C PHE A 111 -12.54 -8.70 -14.78
N ASP A 112 -11.67 -7.68 -14.80
CA ASP A 112 -11.01 -7.25 -16.04
C ASP A 112 -9.74 -8.06 -16.33
N ALA A 113 -8.87 -8.26 -15.34
CA ALA A 113 -7.57 -8.91 -15.58
C ALA A 113 -7.56 -10.41 -15.29
N TYR A 114 -8.10 -10.85 -14.14
CA TYR A 114 -7.83 -12.21 -13.64
C TYR A 114 -8.92 -13.23 -13.91
N ALA A 115 -10.19 -12.85 -13.95
CA ALA A 115 -11.28 -13.78 -14.19
C ALA A 115 -11.11 -14.47 -15.55
N THR A 116 -11.23 -15.80 -15.58
CA THR A 116 -11.19 -16.60 -16.79
C THR A 116 -12.39 -16.34 -17.70
N GLU A 117 -13.55 -16.10 -17.07
CA GLU A 117 -14.77 -15.71 -17.77
C GLU A 117 -14.96 -14.19 -17.68
N LYS A 118 -15.23 -13.55 -18.82
CA LYS A 118 -15.42 -12.09 -18.89
C LYS A 118 -16.90 -11.73 -18.94
N TYR A 119 -17.36 -11.07 -17.89
CA TYR A 119 -18.73 -10.56 -17.80
C TYR A 119 -18.73 -9.04 -17.93
N GLN A 120 -19.35 -8.52 -18.97
CA GLN A 120 -19.31 -7.09 -19.28
C GLN A 120 -19.91 -6.21 -18.20
N TYR A 121 -20.97 -6.66 -17.53
CA TYR A 121 -21.65 -5.86 -16.51
C TYR A 121 -20.73 -5.53 -15.31
N PRO A 122 -20.11 -6.49 -14.61
CA PRO A 122 -19.19 -6.16 -13.51
C PRO A 122 -17.95 -5.40 -13.99
N ILE A 123 -17.40 -5.72 -15.18
CA ILE A 123 -16.29 -4.94 -15.77
C ILE A 123 -16.68 -3.48 -15.86
N ASN A 124 -17.80 -3.16 -16.50
CA ASN A 124 -18.27 -1.77 -16.64
C ASN A 124 -18.54 -1.11 -15.29
N ARG A 125 -19.16 -1.84 -14.36
CA ARG A 125 -19.48 -1.30 -13.03
C ARG A 125 -18.24 -0.92 -12.25
N TYR A 126 -17.21 -1.77 -12.23
CA TYR A 126 -15.97 -1.50 -11.52
C TYR A 126 -15.09 -0.50 -12.25
N THR A 127 -15.05 -0.51 -13.58
CA THR A 127 -14.39 0.53 -14.40
C THR A 127 -14.91 1.92 -14.05
N THR A 128 -16.24 2.09 -13.98
CA THR A 128 -16.85 3.36 -13.58
C THR A 128 -16.42 3.78 -12.18
N GLY A 129 -16.35 2.82 -11.25
CA GLY A 129 -15.87 3.05 -9.89
C GLY A 129 -14.41 3.52 -9.85
N VAL A 130 -13.52 2.85 -10.58
CA VAL A 130 -12.09 3.20 -10.64
C VAL A 130 -11.87 4.56 -11.31
N LYS A 131 -12.55 4.84 -12.43
CA LYS A 131 -12.47 6.15 -13.10
C LYS A 131 -12.94 7.27 -12.17
N ARG A 132 -14.02 7.07 -11.40
CA ARG A 132 -14.46 8.03 -10.38
C ARG A 132 -13.40 8.25 -9.30
N GLN A 133 -12.71 7.20 -8.86
CA GLN A 133 -11.65 7.31 -7.85
C GLN A 133 -10.45 8.09 -8.40
N LEU A 134 -10.04 7.82 -9.65
CA LEU A 134 -8.98 8.58 -10.33
C LEU A 134 -9.36 10.06 -10.47
N ASP A 135 -10.61 10.37 -10.86
CA ASP A 135 -11.11 11.74 -10.97
C ASP A 135 -11.08 12.50 -9.63
N VAL A 136 -11.44 11.82 -8.52
CA VAL A 136 -11.34 12.40 -7.17
C VAL A 136 -9.89 12.72 -6.80
N LEU A 137 -8.97 11.81 -7.07
CA LEU A 137 -7.54 12.01 -6.82
C LEU A 137 -7.00 13.15 -7.68
N ASP A 138 -7.33 13.16 -8.98
CA ASP A 138 -6.82 14.15 -9.93
C ASP A 138 -7.26 15.57 -9.56
N LYS A 139 -8.53 15.75 -9.23
CA LYS A 139 -9.07 17.04 -8.77
C LYS A 139 -8.44 17.52 -7.47
N THR A 140 -8.18 16.62 -6.53
CA THR A 140 -7.51 16.95 -5.27
C THR A 140 -6.08 17.39 -5.52
N LEU A 141 -5.35 16.64 -6.32
CA LEU A 141 -3.95 16.89 -6.62
C LEU A 141 -3.72 18.08 -7.58
N ALA A 142 -4.78 18.65 -8.16
CA ALA A 142 -4.68 19.84 -8.99
C ALA A 142 -4.17 21.08 -8.23
N THR A 143 -4.41 21.15 -6.92
CA THR A 143 -4.03 22.27 -6.06
C THR A 143 -3.10 21.89 -4.90
N ARG A 144 -2.61 20.66 -4.89
CA ARG A 144 -1.79 20.11 -3.80
C ARG A 144 -0.62 19.30 -4.35
N GLU A 145 0.49 19.33 -3.64
CA GLU A 145 1.64 18.49 -3.96
C GLU A 145 1.34 17.03 -3.63
N PHE A 146 0.79 16.76 -2.44
CA PHE A 146 0.40 15.46 -1.91
C PHE A 146 -1.06 15.44 -1.45
N LEU A 147 -1.59 14.26 -1.14
CA LEU A 147 -3.01 14.07 -0.83
C LEU A 147 -3.49 14.89 0.37
N ALA A 148 -2.68 14.98 1.42
CA ALA A 148 -3.02 15.75 2.62
C ALA A 148 -2.57 17.22 2.58
N GLY A 149 -1.94 17.69 1.50
CA GLY A 149 -1.45 19.05 1.35
C GLY A 149 -0.04 19.10 0.75
N GLU A 150 0.85 19.88 1.36
CA GLU A 150 2.22 20.11 0.89
C GLU A 150 3.21 19.00 1.32
N ASN A 151 2.85 18.22 2.33
CA ASN A 151 3.75 17.23 2.92
C ASN A 151 3.37 15.80 2.52
N TYR A 152 4.41 15.00 2.23
CA TYR A 152 4.26 13.55 2.02
C TYR A 152 3.89 12.86 3.32
N THR A 153 2.80 12.09 3.30
CA THR A 153 2.20 11.48 4.49
C THR A 153 1.85 10.00 4.27
N ILE A 154 1.36 9.34 5.34
CA ILE A 154 0.85 7.96 5.25
C ILE A 154 -0.33 7.83 4.30
N ALA A 155 -1.04 8.91 3.98
CA ALA A 155 -2.08 8.91 2.95
C ALA A 155 -1.49 8.59 1.56
N ASP A 156 -0.35 9.21 1.24
CA ASP A 156 0.38 8.98 -0.02
C ASP A 156 1.03 7.59 -0.03
N ILE A 157 1.66 7.20 1.08
CA ILE A 157 2.26 5.85 1.25
C ILE A 157 1.20 4.76 1.03
N ALA A 158 -0.02 4.98 1.51
CA ALA A 158 -1.12 4.04 1.34
C ALA A 158 -1.65 3.99 -0.08
N THR A 159 -1.74 5.14 -0.76
CA THR A 159 -2.45 5.31 -2.03
C THR A 159 -1.59 5.01 -3.24
N GLN A 160 -0.30 5.38 -3.18
CA GLN A 160 0.63 5.24 -4.30
C GLN A 160 0.77 3.80 -4.82
N PRO A 161 0.90 2.75 -3.99
CA PRO A 161 1.04 1.38 -4.49
C PRO A 161 -0.17 0.84 -5.27
N TRP A 162 -1.29 1.50 -5.21
CA TRP A 162 -2.50 1.16 -5.96
C TRP A 162 -2.70 2.09 -7.16
N TYR A 163 -3.02 3.35 -6.90
CA TYR A 163 -3.38 4.30 -7.95
C TYR A 163 -2.16 4.84 -8.69
N GLY A 164 -1.05 5.04 -7.99
CA GLY A 164 0.21 5.44 -8.62
C GLY A 164 0.77 4.36 -9.53
N MET A 165 0.72 3.08 -9.11
CA MET A 165 1.15 1.97 -9.95
C MET A 165 0.18 1.71 -11.11
N LEU A 166 -1.11 2.03 -10.97
CA LEU A 166 -2.07 1.94 -12.05
C LEU A 166 -1.75 2.95 -13.16
N VAL A 167 -1.40 4.20 -12.83
CA VAL A 167 -1.14 5.24 -13.84
C VAL A 167 0.27 5.18 -14.44
N SER A 168 1.25 4.65 -13.75
CA SER A 168 2.65 4.62 -14.17
C SER A 168 3.20 3.23 -14.50
N GLY A 169 2.55 2.18 -14.07
CA GLY A 169 3.01 0.80 -14.21
C GLY A 169 2.08 -0.09 -15.03
N PRO A 170 2.49 -1.33 -15.28
CA PRO A 170 1.70 -2.30 -16.05
C PRO A 170 0.56 -2.94 -15.21
N PHE A 171 0.04 -2.23 -14.20
CA PHE A 171 -1.01 -2.78 -13.33
C PHE A 171 -2.24 -3.11 -14.16
N TYR A 172 -2.60 -4.40 -14.22
CA TYR A 172 -3.71 -4.97 -15.00
C TYR A 172 -3.63 -4.74 -16.53
N ASN A 173 -2.54 -4.17 -17.04
CA ASN A 173 -2.43 -3.72 -18.44
C ASN A 173 -3.59 -2.78 -18.85
N ALA A 174 -4.07 -1.98 -17.92
CA ALA A 174 -5.32 -1.22 -18.05
C ALA A 174 -5.11 0.27 -18.34
N GLN A 175 -3.88 0.71 -18.59
CA GLN A 175 -3.54 2.12 -18.77
C GLN A 175 -4.34 2.78 -19.89
N GLU A 176 -4.38 2.15 -21.06
CA GLU A 176 -5.13 2.64 -22.22
C GLU A 176 -6.64 2.55 -21.98
N PHE A 177 -7.13 1.40 -21.51
CA PHE A 177 -8.55 1.19 -21.24
C PHE A 177 -9.14 2.18 -20.24
N LEU A 178 -8.41 2.53 -19.21
CA LEU A 178 -8.81 3.50 -18.20
C LEU A 178 -8.51 4.95 -18.61
N ASP A 179 -7.75 5.16 -19.71
CA ASP A 179 -7.27 6.47 -20.14
C ASP A 179 -6.50 7.20 -19.02
N VAL A 180 -5.57 6.50 -18.37
CA VAL A 180 -4.91 7.00 -17.17
C VAL A 180 -4.09 8.27 -17.40
N GLN A 181 -3.66 8.53 -18.64
CA GLN A 181 -2.90 9.74 -18.99
C GLN A 181 -3.75 11.02 -18.93
N SER A 182 -5.07 10.91 -19.00
CA SER A 182 -5.96 12.05 -18.82
C SER A 182 -5.98 12.59 -17.38
N TYR A 183 -5.52 11.81 -16.40
CA TYR A 183 -5.40 12.19 -14.99
C TYR A 183 -4.01 12.76 -14.70
N GLY A 184 -3.68 13.90 -15.31
CA GLY A 184 -2.32 14.48 -15.31
C GLY A 184 -1.75 14.79 -13.93
N ASN A 185 -2.59 15.16 -12.96
CA ASN A 185 -2.17 15.43 -11.60
C ASN A 185 -1.81 14.14 -10.84
N VAL A 186 -2.56 13.05 -11.06
CA VAL A 186 -2.22 11.73 -10.49
C VAL A 186 -0.92 11.21 -11.09
N VAL A 187 -0.72 11.37 -12.40
CA VAL A 187 0.53 10.99 -13.08
C VAL A 187 1.72 11.76 -12.50
N ARG A 188 1.61 13.09 -12.35
CA ARG A 188 2.63 13.93 -11.71
C ARG A 188 2.94 13.47 -10.29
N TRP A 189 1.93 13.32 -9.46
CA TRP A 189 2.04 12.88 -8.06
C TRP A 189 2.73 11.52 -7.96
N SER A 190 2.31 10.56 -8.77
CA SER A 190 2.94 9.24 -8.81
C SER A 190 4.42 9.30 -9.19
N ALA A 191 4.76 10.08 -10.23
CA ALA A 191 6.12 10.26 -10.68
C ALA A 191 7.01 10.94 -9.61
N THR A 192 6.46 11.90 -8.86
CA THR A 192 7.15 12.56 -7.75
C THR A 192 7.49 11.54 -6.64
N ILE A 193 6.55 10.70 -6.25
CA ILE A 193 6.76 9.70 -5.20
C ILE A 193 7.74 8.61 -5.65
N GLN A 194 7.64 8.13 -6.88
CA GLN A 194 8.53 7.09 -7.41
C GLN A 194 10.01 7.51 -7.50
N LYS A 195 10.31 8.81 -7.53
CA LYS A 195 11.69 9.32 -7.48
C LYS A 195 12.32 9.20 -6.09
N ARG A 196 11.54 8.96 -5.05
CA ARG A 196 12.06 8.82 -3.68
C ARG A 196 12.82 7.50 -3.56
N VAL A 197 14.09 7.58 -3.18
CA VAL A 197 14.97 6.40 -3.05
C VAL A 197 14.40 5.38 -2.05
N ALA A 198 13.78 5.86 -0.98
CA ALA A 198 13.13 5.01 0.01
C ALA A 198 11.94 4.24 -0.57
N VAL A 199 11.13 4.88 -1.43
CA VAL A 199 10.05 4.20 -2.14
C VAL A 199 10.60 3.10 -3.05
N GLN A 200 11.64 3.38 -3.83
CA GLN A 200 12.28 2.39 -4.69
C GLN A 200 12.79 1.20 -3.89
N ARG A 201 13.50 1.44 -2.78
CA ARG A 201 13.97 0.37 -1.88
C ARG A 201 12.82 -0.43 -1.28
N GLY A 202 11.78 0.25 -0.80
CA GLY A 202 10.61 -0.41 -0.23
C GLY A 202 9.86 -1.28 -1.23
N LEU A 203 9.91 -0.94 -2.52
CA LEU A 203 9.36 -1.75 -3.60
C LEU A 203 10.20 -3.01 -3.90
N GLU A 204 11.52 -2.98 -3.68
CA GLU A 204 12.43 -4.10 -3.94
C GLU A 204 12.47 -5.15 -2.84
N VAL A 205 12.21 -4.77 -1.58
CA VAL A 205 12.27 -5.67 -0.41
C VAL A 205 11.56 -7.00 -0.62
N PRO A 206 10.38 -7.04 -1.25
CA PRO A 206 9.62 -8.27 -1.43
C PRO A 206 10.21 -9.29 -2.39
N GLY A 207 11.03 -8.85 -3.33
CA GLY A 207 11.65 -9.74 -4.33
C GLY A 207 12.91 -10.47 -3.84
N SER A 208 13.45 -10.10 -2.69
CA SER A 208 14.74 -10.57 -2.19
C SER A 208 14.67 -11.78 -1.23
N GLY A 209 13.50 -12.34 -0.99
CA GLY A 209 13.29 -13.39 0.03
C GLY A 209 13.21 -12.80 1.43
N THR A 210 13.78 -13.46 2.44
CA THR A 210 13.88 -12.88 3.79
C THR A 210 14.94 -11.80 3.80
N THR A 211 14.57 -10.57 4.11
CA THR A 211 15.49 -9.43 4.17
C THR A 211 15.50 -8.83 5.56
N ARG A 212 16.67 -8.82 6.19
CA ARG A 212 16.93 -8.07 7.43
C ARG A 212 17.54 -6.72 7.07
N ARG A 213 16.99 -5.63 7.62
CA ARG A 213 17.52 -4.28 7.45
C ARG A 213 17.59 -3.53 8.78
N GLY A 214 18.76 -2.93 9.07
CA GLY A 214 19.00 -2.12 10.27
C GLY A 214 19.57 -2.92 11.46
N ASN A 215 19.59 -2.35 12.66
CA ASN A 215 20.24 -2.87 13.88
C ASN A 215 19.34 -2.94 15.13
N SER A 216 18.04 -3.12 15.06
CA SER A 216 17.12 -3.25 16.22
C SER A 216 16.03 -4.31 16.07
N GLU A 217 15.35 -4.61 17.15
CA GLU A 217 14.46 -5.78 17.30
C GLU A 217 13.01 -5.52 16.84
N ILE A 218 12.77 -5.09 15.60
CA ILE A 218 11.42 -5.12 15.04
C ILE A 218 11.32 -6.27 14.06
N ALA A 219 10.79 -7.40 14.48
CA ALA A 219 10.42 -8.47 13.57
C ALA A 219 9.09 -8.16 12.91
N ILE A 220 9.10 -7.98 11.59
CA ILE A 220 7.88 -7.96 10.82
C ILE A 220 7.49 -9.40 10.54
N ALA A 221 6.30 -9.80 10.98
CA ALA A 221 5.70 -11.01 10.47
C ALA A 221 5.58 -10.92 8.95
N PRO A 222 5.64 -12.05 8.26
CA PRO A 222 5.84 -12.12 6.81
C PRO A 222 5.01 -11.10 6.01
N VAL A 223 5.70 -10.22 5.29
CA VAL A 223 5.10 -9.28 4.34
C VAL A 223 5.20 -9.90 2.96
N THR A 224 4.09 -10.22 2.33
CA THR A 224 4.08 -10.87 1.01
C THR A 224 3.78 -9.92 -0.11
N TRP A 225 4.55 -10.05 -1.17
CA TRP A 225 4.33 -9.47 -2.47
C TRP A 225 3.99 -10.50 -3.51
N ILE A 226 3.12 -10.15 -4.41
CA ILE A 226 2.96 -10.86 -5.65
C ILE A 226 3.68 -10.04 -6.72
N ASN A 227 4.84 -10.52 -7.14
CA ASN A 227 5.49 -10.10 -8.39
C ASN A 227 5.07 -11.01 -9.54
N SER A 228 4.05 -11.80 -9.40
CA SER A 228 3.38 -12.50 -10.48
C SER A 228 1.88 -12.29 -10.36
N LEU A 229 1.32 -11.75 -11.39
CA LEU A 229 -0.07 -11.50 -11.71
C LEU A 229 -0.95 -12.78 -11.65
N GLN A 230 -0.98 -13.48 -10.53
CA GLN A 230 -1.88 -14.62 -10.34
C GLN A 230 -2.62 -14.49 -9.01
N TRP A 231 -3.74 -13.79 -9.05
CA TRP A 231 -4.81 -14.00 -8.11
C TRP A 231 -5.55 -15.27 -8.52
N ILE A 232 -5.26 -16.37 -7.86
CA ILE A 232 -6.11 -17.55 -8.01
C ILE A 232 -7.38 -17.25 -7.22
N ALA A 233 -8.51 -17.24 -7.92
CA ALA A 233 -9.83 -17.22 -7.35
C ALA A 233 -9.98 -18.42 -6.39
N ALA A 234 -10.31 -18.15 -5.14
CA ALA A 234 -11.00 -19.06 -4.24
C ALA A 234 -12.39 -18.54 -4.01
#